data_08d62e38c04087f6d8cabf4f70df6815
#
_entry.id   08d62e38c04087f6d8cabf4f70df6815
#
_cell.length_a   1.000
_cell.length_b   1.000
_cell.length_c   1.000
_cell.angle_alpha   90.00
_cell.angle_beta   90.00
_cell.angle_gamma   90.00
#
_symmetry.space_group_name_H-M   'P 1'
#
loop_
_entity.id
_entity.type
_entity.pdbx_description
1 polymer ?
#
loop_
_entity_poly.entity_id
_entity_poly.type
_entity_poly.pdbx_seq_one_letter_code
_entity_poly.pdbx_strand_id
1 'polypeptide(L)'
;MNENNNLLVRLKDCGVQKSSKWIVKGISLEIHKGKIVTLIGPNGSGKTTTAKMALNILKSDEGSIENYSTKMAYVPQKISIDWTMPLRVIDFMNLTSHINKDEIIEALELTGVQHLIYNEIHNLSGGEFQRVLIARAIAKKPDLLVLDCLLYTSPSPRDWLQS
;
A
#
# COMPACT_ATOMS: atom_id res chain seq x y z
N MET A 1 12.36 -3.06 -29.55
CA MET A 1 12.56 -2.61 -28.13
C MET A 1 12.00 -3.71 -27.26
N ASN A 2 12.81 -4.33 -26.41
CA ASN A 2 12.39 -5.50 -25.63
C ASN A 2 11.34 -5.10 -24.57
N GLU A 3 10.08 -5.47 -24.79
CA GLU A 3 8.97 -5.24 -23.84
C GLU A 3 9.22 -5.88 -22.47
N ASN A 4 10.05 -6.91 -22.40
CA ASN A 4 10.39 -7.61 -21.15
C ASN A 4 11.27 -6.81 -20.17
N ASN A 5 11.90 -5.70 -20.59
CA ASN A 5 12.83 -4.98 -19.72
C ASN A 5 12.15 -4.04 -18.70
N ASN A 6 10.82 -3.88 -18.79
CA ASN A 6 10.03 -3.00 -17.92
C ASN A 6 8.95 -3.74 -17.10
N LEU A 7 8.89 -5.06 -17.20
CA LEU A 7 7.92 -5.86 -16.45
C LEU A 7 8.35 -5.93 -14.97
N LEU A 8 7.45 -5.55 -14.07
CA LEU A 8 7.63 -5.66 -12.62
C LEU A 8 6.92 -6.88 -12.05
N VAL A 9 5.69 -7.14 -12.49
CA VAL A 9 4.90 -8.27 -12.00
C VAL A 9 4.07 -8.85 -13.14
N ARG A 10 4.01 -10.19 -13.20
CA ARG A 10 3.07 -10.94 -14.03
C ARG A 10 2.33 -11.95 -13.17
N LEU A 11 1.01 -11.89 -13.20
CA LEU A 11 0.13 -12.96 -12.73
C LEU A 11 -0.44 -13.64 -13.96
N LYS A 12 -0.39 -14.99 -14.01
CA LYS A 12 -0.94 -15.80 -15.10
C LYS A 12 -1.86 -16.85 -14.53
N ASP A 13 -3.15 -16.70 -14.84
CA ASP A 13 -4.25 -17.60 -14.44
C ASP A 13 -4.26 -17.93 -12.95
N CYS A 14 -3.89 -16.92 -12.12
CA CYS A 14 -3.77 -17.10 -10.68
C CYS A 14 -5.13 -17.27 -10.01
N GLY A 15 -5.17 -18.17 -9.03
CA GLY A 15 -6.33 -18.39 -8.20
C GLY A 15 -5.93 -18.60 -6.74
N VAL A 16 -6.81 -18.20 -5.81
CA VAL A 16 -6.64 -18.41 -4.37
C VAL A 16 -7.92 -18.98 -3.78
N GLN A 17 -7.78 -20.07 -3.05
CA GLN A 17 -8.87 -20.72 -2.31
C GLN A 17 -8.75 -20.48 -0.80
N LYS A 18 -9.90 -20.45 -0.13
CA LYS A 18 -10.00 -20.51 1.33
C LYS A 18 -11.19 -21.37 1.70
N SER A 19 -10.97 -22.40 2.54
CA SER A 19 -12.02 -23.34 2.97
C SER A 19 -12.83 -23.90 1.78
N SER A 20 -12.12 -24.38 0.74
CA SER A 20 -12.69 -24.98 -0.48
C SER A 20 -13.52 -24.02 -1.35
N LYS A 21 -13.48 -22.70 -1.08
CA LYS A 21 -14.13 -21.67 -1.91
C LYS A 21 -13.08 -20.79 -2.58
N TRP A 22 -13.29 -20.50 -3.85
CA TRP A 22 -12.44 -19.53 -4.55
C TRP A 22 -12.70 -18.12 -4.04
N ILE A 23 -11.64 -17.44 -3.59
CA ILE A 23 -11.66 -16.00 -3.31
C ILE A 23 -11.46 -15.25 -4.63
N VAL A 24 -10.50 -15.70 -5.44
CA VAL A 24 -10.25 -15.24 -6.81
C VAL A 24 -9.86 -16.44 -7.66
N LYS A 25 -10.17 -16.40 -8.95
CA LYS A 25 -9.81 -17.44 -9.92
C LYS A 25 -9.55 -16.84 -11.28
N GLY A 26 -8.52 -17.37 -11.98
CA GLY A 26 -8.19 -16.97 -13.34
C GLY A 26 -7.72 -15.53 -13.49
N ILE A 27 -7.02 -15.00 -12.47
CA ILE A 27 -6.49 -13.64 -12.52
C ILE A 27 -5.23 -13.61 -13.36
N SER A 28 -5.28 -12.84 -14.46
CA SER A 28 -4.13 -12.55 -15.31
C SER A 28 -3.95 -11.05 -15.43
N LEU A 29 -2.77 -10.53 -15.07
CA LEU A 29 -2.42 -9.12 -15.21
C LEU A 29 -0.92 -8.94 -15.30
N GLU A 30 -0.49 -7.84 -15.90
CA GLU A 30 0.89 -7.40 -15.95
C GLU A 30 1.02 -5.98 -15.41
N ILE A 31 2.08 -5.75 -14.63
CA ILE A 31 2.43 -4.44 -14.10
C ILE A 31 3.82 -4.08 -14.64
N HIS A 32 3.89 -3.00 -15.39
CA HIS A 32 5.13 -2.51 -15.97
C HIS A 32 5.59 -1.23 -15.26
N LYS A 33 6.90 -1.00 -15.24
CA LYS A 33 7.51 0.21 -14.69
C LYS A 33 6.89 1.47 -15.30
N GLY A 34 6.53 2.44 -14.44
CA GLY A 34 5.92 3.71 -14.87
C GLY A 34 4.45 3.59 -15.33
N LYS A 35 3.81 2.44 -15.12
CA LYS A 35 2.38 2.24 -15.42
C LYS A 35 1.55 2.17 -14.16
N ILE A 36 0.30 2.62 -14.25
CA ILE A 36 -0.71 2.50 -13.20
C ILE A 36 -1.69 1.42 -13.60
N VAL A 37 -1.91 0.46 -12.71
CA VAL A 37 -2.93 -0.59 -12.84
C VAL A 37 -3.95 -0.40 -11.73
N THR A 38 -5.22 -0.31 -12.10
CA THR A 38 -6.32 -0.11 -11.14
C THR A 38 -7.21 -1.34 -11.09
N LEU A 39 -7.42 -1.87 -9.88
CA LEU A 39 -8.36 -2.96 -9.62
C LEU A 39 -9.71 -2.38 -9.18
N ILE A 40 -10.74 -2.56 -10.00
CA ILE A 40 -12.09 -2.05 -9.74
C ILE A 40 -13.04 -3.22 -9.49
N GLY A 41 -13.94 -3.07 -8.52
CA GLY A 41 -14.95 -4.07 -8.20
C GLY A 41 -15.57 -3.87 -6.82
N PRO A 42 -16.67 -4.55 -6.51
CA PRO A 42 -17.35 -4.46 -5.22
C PRO A 42 -16.49 -4.99 -4.06
N ASN A 43 -16.92 -4.75 -2.82
CA ASN A 43 -16.27 -5.34 -1.66
C ASN A 43 -16.41 -6.88 -1.72
N GLY A 44 -15.33 -7.58 -1.38
CA GLY A 44 -15.26 -9.03 -1.47
C GLY A 44 -14.91 -9.59 -2.86
N SER A 45 -14.71 -8.75 -3.89
CA SER A 45 -14.32 -9.21 -5.24
C SER A 45 -12.86 -9.68 -5.37
N GLY A 46 -12.10 -9.71 -4.28
CA GLY A 46 -10.72 -10.22 -4.28
C GLY A 46 -9.63 -9.20 -4.63
N LYS A 47 -9.93 -7.89 -4.69
CA LYS A 47 -8.93 -6.84 -4.98
C LYS A 47 -7.70 -6.91 -4.08
N THR A 48 -7.93 -6.94 -2.75
CA THR A 48 -6.85 -7.09 -1.75
C THR A 48 -6.08 -8.40 -1.92
N THR A 49 -6.77 -9.48 -2.28
CA THR A 49 -6.13 -10.79 -2.53
C THR A 49 -5.21 -10.70 -3.74
N THR A 50 -5.69 -10.11 -4.84
CA THR A 50 -4.91 -9.89 -6.06
C THR A 50 -3.71 -8.97 -5.79
N ALA A 51 -3.91 -7.87 -5.05
CA ALA A 51 -2.84 -6.97 -4.62
C ALA A 51 -1.75 -7.69 -3.82
N LYS A 52 -2.15 -8.55 -2.86
CA LYS A 52 -1.22 -9.36 -2.06
C LYS A 52 -0.48 -10.41 -2.88
N MET A 53 -1.10 -10.99 -3.92
CA MET A 53 -0.40 -11.86 -4.88
C MET A 53 0.64 -11.08 -5.67
N ALA A 54 0.30 -9.90 -6.19
CA ALA A 54 1.24 -9.05 -6.91
C ALA A 54 2.45 -8.63 -6.06
N LEU A 55 2.27 -8.47 -4.75
CA LEU A 55 3.34 -8.19 -3.79
C LEU A 55 4.11 -9.44 -3.30
N ASN A 56 3.76 -10.62 -3.80
CA ASN A 56 4.30 -11.90 -3.33
C ASN A 56 4.12 -12.14 -1.80
N ILE A 57 3.14 -11.47 -1.19
CA ILE A 57 2.72 -11.67 0.21
C ILE A 57 1.84 -12.92 0.33
N LEU A 58 1.05 -13.19 -0.71
CA LEU A 58 0.15 -14.33 -0.79
C LEU A 58 0.52 -15.16 -2.02
N LYS A 59 0.71 -16.46 -1.81
CA LYS A 59 0.92 -17.42 -2.89
C LYS A 59 -0.41 -17.76 -3.56
N SER A 60 -0.39 -18.04 -4.85
CA SER A 60 -1.53 -18.60 -5.57
C SER A 60 -1.60 -20.11 -5.38
N ASP A 61 -2.83 -20.65 -5.33
CA ASP A 61 -3.09 -22.10 -5.36
C ASP A 61 -3.09 -22.63 -6.79
N GLU A 62 -3.45 -21.78 -7.78
CA GLU A 62 -3.38 -22.06 -9.22
C GLU A 62 -2.66 -20.93 -9.94
N GLY A 63 -2.08 -21.23 -11.11
CA GLY A 63 -1.39 -20.29 -11.98
C GLY A 63 0.06 -20.01 -11.53
N SER A 64 0.63 -18.93 -12.05
CA SER A 64 2.01 -18.55 -11.75
C SER A 64 2.15 -17.05 -11.47
N ILE A 65 3.04 -16.71 -10.55
CA ILE A 65 3.40 -15.35 -10.18
C ILE A 65 4.88 -15.15 -10.49
N GLU A 66 5.16 -14.16 -11.33
CA GLU A 66 6.51 -13.66 -11.58
C GLU A 66 6.62 -12.25 -11.01
N ASN A 67 7.59 -12.00 -10.15
CA ASN A 67 7.83 -10.68 -9.55
C ASN A 67 9.31 -10.33 -9.67
N TYR A 68 9.60 -9.27 -10.40
CA TYR A 68 10.94 -8.73 -10.69
C TYR A 68 11.22 -7.44 -9.92
N SER A 69 10.26 -6.99 -9.07
CA SER A 69 10.44 -5.79 -8.25
C SER A 69 11.46 -6.03 -7.16
N THR A 70 12.41 -5.12 -6.98
CA THR A 70 13.43 -5.19 -5.93
C THR A 70 12.99 -4.49 -4.66
N LYS A 71 12.22 -3.40 -4.79
CA LYS A 71 11.69 -2.62 -3.68
C LYS A 71 10.18 -2.47 -3.84
N MET A 72 9.45 -2.99 -2.88
CA MET A 72 7.99 -2.90 -2.88
C MET A 72 7.50 -2.13 -1.67
N ALA A 73 6.46 -1.33 -1.85
CA ALA A 73 5.73 -0.68 -0.77
C ALA A 73 4.24 -1.00 -0.86
N TYR A 74 3.63 -1.20 0.29
CA TYR A 74 2.22 -1.50 0.43
C TYR A 74 1.57 -0.57 1.43
N VAL A 75 0.51 0.08 1.02
CA VAL A 75 -0.36 0.86 1.89
C VAL A 75 -1.67 0.09 2.06
N PRO A 76 -1.88 -0.58 3.20
CA PRO A 76 -3.07 -1.38 3.44
C PRO A 76 -4.28 -0.48 3.71
N GLN A 77 -5.47 -1.04 3.51
CA GLN A 77 -6.75 -0.38 3.79
C GLN A 77 -6.94 -0.02 5.26
N LYS A 78 -6.43 -0.85 6.17
CA LYS A 78 -6.49 -0.64 7.62
C LYS A 78 -5.10 -0.87 8.22
N ILE A 79 -4.70 0.03 9.09
CA ILE A 79 -3.48 -0.10 9.88
C ILE A 79 -3.89 -0.19 11.34
N SER A 80 -3.37 -1.20 12.04
CA SER A 80 -3.48 -1.29 13.49
C SER A 80 -2.33 -0.51 14.11
N ILE A 81 -2.62 0.64 14.66
CA ILE A 81 -1.69 1.47 15.44
C ILE A 81 -2.30 1.66 16.82
N ASP A 82 -1.44 1.63 17.82
CA ASP A 82 -1.84 2.09 19.16
C ASP A 82 -1.85 3.63 19.15
N TRP A 83 -3.05 4.19 19.05
CA TRP A 83 -3.28 5.63 18.97
C TRP A 83 -2.98 6.37 20.29
N THR A 84 -2.78 5.66 21.39
CA THR A 84 -2.39 6.26 22.67
C THR A 84 -0.91 6.63 22.71
N MET A 85 -0.12 6.12 21.77
CA MET A 85 1.31 6.39 21.68
C MET A 85 1.56 7.81 21.17
N PRO A 86 2.33 8.65 21.87
CA PRO A 86 2.68 10.01 21.44
C PRO A 86 3.70 9.95 20.29
N LEU A 87 3.24 9.66 19.09
CA LEU A 87 4.06 9.42 17.91
C LEU A 87 3.87 10.57 16.92
N ARG A 88 4.93 11.33 16.65
CA ARG A 88 4.90 12.38 15.61
C ARG A 88 5.01 11.77 14.21
N VAL A 89 4.57 12.53 13.21
CA VAL A 89 4.68 12.11 11.80
C VAL A 89 6.12 11.72 11.44
N ILE A 90 7.12 12.52 11.81
CA ILE A 90 8.53 12.21 11.52
C ILE A 90 8.99 10.89 12.16
N ASP A 91 8.54 10.59 13.38
CA ASP A 91 8.88 9.37 14.10
C ASP A 91 8.16 8.16 13.44
N PHE A 92 6.90 8.36 13.05
CA PHE A 92 6.12 7.37 12.31
C PHE A 92 6.74 7.01 10.96
N MET A 93 7.29 7.99 10.23
CA MET A 93 7.99 7.76 8.97
C MET A 93 9.18 6.80 9.13
N ASN A 94 9.85 6.83 10.29
CA ASN A 94 11.05 6.03 10.60
C ASN A 94 10.78 4.70 11.32
N LEU A 95 9.55 4.34 11.68
CA LEU A 95 9.24 3.17 12.52
C LEU A 95 9.81 1.83 12.03
N THR A 96 9.92 1.61 10.73
CA THR A 96 10.32 0.30 10.18
C THR A 96 11.63 0.31 9.40
N SER A 97 12.15 1.50 9.12
CA SER A 97 13.40 1.70 8.38
C SER A 97 13.87 3.13 8.60
N HIS A 98 15.16 3.30 8.71
CA HIS A 98 15.72 4.65 8.75
C HIS A 98 15.58 5.29 7.35
N ILE A 99 14.89 6.43 7.28
CA ILE A 99 14.73 7.25 6.08
C ILE A 99 15.39 8.59 6.38
N ASN A 100 16.17 9.11 5.44
CA ASN A 100 16.81 10.41 5.59
C ASN A 100 15.74 11.50 5.76
N LYS A 101 16.03 12.51 6.59
CA LYS A 101 15.10 13.62 6.87
C LYS A 101 14.68 14.36 5.61
N ASP A 102 15.60 14.57 4.66
CA ASP A 102 15.29 15.26 3.41
C ASP A 102 14.34 14.44 2.53
N GLU A 103 14.51 13.12 2.48
CA GLU A 103 13.59 12.19 1.79
C GLU A 103 12.20 12.17 2.44
N ILE A 104 12.13 12.28 3.78
CA ILE A 104 10.85 12.42 4.50
C ILE A 104 10.16 13.71 4.10
N ILE A 105 10.88 14.83 4.10
CA ILE A 105 10.34 16.15 3.75
C ILE A 105 9.82 16.14 2.31
N GLU A 106 10.61 15.65 1.35
CA GLU A 106 10.23 15.52 -0.06
C GLU A 106 8.94 14.69 -0.22
N ALA A 107 8.87 13.54 0.44
CA ALA A 107 7.71 12.66 0.34
C ALA A 107 6.44 13.28 0.96
N LEU A 108 6.57 14.01 2.08
CA LEU A 108 5.46 14.72 2.72
C LEU A 108 5.01 15.92 1.87
N GLU A 109 5.94 16.58 1.16
CA GLU A 109 5.63 17.66 0.22
C GLU A 109 4.85 17.14 -0.97
N LEU A 110 5.30 16.04 -1.58
CA LEU A 110 4.60 15.36 -2.69
C LEU A 110 3.15 14.98 -2.36
N THR A 111 2.87 14.71 -1.09
CA THR A 111 1.51 14.37 -0.63
C THR A 111 0.76 15.55 0.00
N GLY A 112 1.36 16.75 0.03
CA GLY A 112 0.74 17.99 0.52
C GLY A 112 0.54 18.02 2.04
N VAL A 113 1.37 17.30 2.83
CA VAL A 113 1.27 17.24 4.29
C VAL A 113 2.58 17.55 5.02
N GLN A 114 3.52 18.22 4.36
CA GLN A 114 4.81 18.61 4.94
C GLN A 114 4.67 19.43 6.24
N HIS A 115 3.65 20.30 6.30
CA HIS A 115 3.34 21.13 7.45
C HIS A 115 3.00 20.34 8.72
N LEU A 116 2.67 19.04 8.58
CA LEU A 116 2.31 18.14 9.69
C LEU A 116 3.48 17.34 10.24
N ILE A 117 4.72 17.55 9.76
CA ILE A 117 5.89 16.70 10.06
C ILE A 117 6.15 16.51 11.56
N TYR A 118 5.85 17.52 12.39
CA TYR A 118 6.03 17.46 13.85
C TYR A 118 4.72 17.24 14.61
N ASN A 119 3.59 17.14 13.93
CA ASN A 119 2.31 16.86 14.55
C ASN A 119 2.25 15.41 15.02
N GLU A 120 1.53 15.15 16.10
CA GLU A 120 1.24 13.80 16.54
C GLU A 120 0.19 13.14 15.64
N ILE A 121 0.40 11.86 15.32
CA ILE A 121 -0.45 11.14 14.35
C ILE A 121 -1.91 11.03 14.79
N HIS A 122 -2.19 10.99 16.11
CA HIS A 122 -3.54 10.92 16.63
C HIS A 122 -4.34 12.24 16.46
N ASN A 123 -3.66 13.35 16.17
CA ASN A 123 -4.29 14.64 15.90
C ASN A 123 -4.65 14.85 14.43
N LEU A 124 -4.24 13.95 13.56
CA LEU A 124 -4.49 14.05 12.11
C LEU A 124 -5.95 13.66 11.79
N SER A 125 -6.52 14.32 10.79
CA SER A 125 -7.73 13.82 10.14
C SER A 125 -7.42 12.51 9.38
N GLY A 126 -8.45 11.72 9.10
CA GLY A 126 -8.28 10.47 8.34
C GLY A 126 -7.61 10.68 6.97
N GLY A 127 -7.96 11.76 6.28
CA GLY A 127 -7.34 12.11 4.98
C GLY A 127 -5.87 12.55 5.12
N GLU A 128 -5.51 13.30 6.16
CA GLU A 128 -4.12 13.67 6.43
C GLU A 128 -3.29 12.46 6.78
N PHE A 129 -3.80 11.60 7.65
CA PHE A 129 -3.12 10.36 8.01
C PHE A 129 -2.91 9.46 6.79
N GLN A 130 -3.91 9.34 5.91
CA GLN A 130 -3.77 8.57 4.67
C GLN A 130 -2.68 9.15 3.76
N ARG A 131 -2.59 10.48 3.63
CA ARG A 131 -1.51 11.13 2.86
C ARG A 131 -0.14 10.89 3.49
N VAL A 132 -0.04 10.90 4.82
CA VAL A 132 1.20 10.53 5.55
C VAL A 132 1.58 9.07 5.28
N LEU A 133 0.62 8.14 5.22
CA LEU A 133 0.88 6.74 4.86
C LEU A 133 1.43 6.59 3.45
N ILE A 134 0.86 7.33 2.50
CA ILE A 134 1.34 7.36 1.11
C ILE A 134 2.74 7.96 1.06
N ALA A 135 2.98 9.09 1.75
CA ALA A 135 4.31 9.70 1.85
C ALA A 135 5.35 8.70 2.36
N ARG A 136 5.02 7.97 3.43
CA ARG A 136 5.91 6.95 4.00
C ARG A 136 6.23 5.82 3.00
N ALA A 137 5.27 5.43 2.18
CA ALA A 137 5.49 4.44 1.15
C ALA A 137 6.39 4.98 0.02
N ILE A 138 6.18 6.22 -0.40
CA ILE A 138 6.95 6.90 -1.45
C ILE A 138 8.40 7.16 -0.99
N ALA A 139 8.61 7.58 0.26
CA ALA A 139 9.93 7.87 0.81
C ALA A 139 10.91 6.69 0.72
N LYS A 140 10.40 5.47 0.64
CA LYS A 140 11.20 4.25 0.44
C LYS A 140 11.66 4.05 -1.01
N LYS A 141 11.23 4.93 -1.94
CA LYS A 141 11.54 4.86 -3.38
C LYS A 141 11.29 3.46 -3.97
N PRO A 142 10.07 2.93 -3.87
CA PRO A 142 9.74 1.59 -4.34
C PRO A 142 9.68 1.54 -5.87
N ASP A 143 10.03 0.36 -6.45
CA ASP A 143 9.79 0.07 -7.86
C ASP A 143 8.30 -0.21 -8.11
N LEU A 144 7.64 -0.85 -7.13
CA LEU A 144 6.22 -1.16 -7.11
C LEU A 144 5.56 -0.62 -5.84
N LEU A 145 4.59 0.28 -6.02
CA LEU A 145 3.74 0.79 -4.95
C LEU A 145 2.32 0.25 -5.13
N VAL A 146 1.81 -0.42 -4.11
CA VAL A 146 0.43 -0.92 -4.08
C VAL A 146 -0.36 -0.18 -3.01
N LEU A 147 -1.45 0.46 -3.43
CA LEU A 147 -2.38 1.18 -2.56
C LEU A 147 -3.69 0.37 -2.47
N ASP A 148 -3.96 -0.22 -1.31
CA ASP A 148 -5.22 -0.91 -1.03
C ASP A 148 -6.13 0.04 -0.23
N CYS A 149 -6.47 1.16 -0.89
CA CYS A 149 -7.24 2.23 -0.28
C CYS A 149 -8.71 2.13 -0.72
N LEU A 150 -9.65 2.09 0.23
CA LEU A 150 -11.01 2.51 -0.07
C LEU A 150 -11.01 4.04 -0.15
N LEU A 151 -11.44 4.58 -1.27
CA LEU A 151 -11.62 6.02 -1.46
C LEU A 151 -12.73 6.62 -0.58
N TYR A 152 -13.39 5.82 0.28
CA TYR A 152 -14.49 6.24 1.12
C TYR A 152 -14.26 5.86 2.59
N THR A 153 -14.24 6.89 3.43
CA THR A 153 -14.38 6.87 4.90
C THR A 153 -13.44 5.92 5.67
N SER A 154 -12.15 6.22 5.68
CA SER A 154 -11.35 5.81 6.84
C SER A 154 -11.82 6.66 8.02
N PRO A 155 -12.25 6.06 9.15
CA PRO A 155 -12.44 6.85 10.37
C PRO A 155 -11.14 7.58 10.69
N SER A 156 -11.26 8.84 11.17
CA SER A 156 -10.05 9.58 11.57
C SER A 156 -9.41 8.89 12.78
N PRO A 157 -8.11 9.09 13.02
CA PRO A 157 -7.49 8.64 14.26
C PRO A 157 -8.27 9.05 15.52
N ARG A 158 -8.97 10.18 15.48
CA ARG A 158 -9.84 10.68 16.57
C ARG A 158 -11.08 9.81 16.80
N ASP A 159 -11.59 9.16 15.76
CA ASP A 159 -12.80 8.32 15.86
C ASP A 159 -12.52 6.99 16.59
N TRP A 160 -11.25 6.55 16.65
CA TRP A 160 -10.81 5.35 17.35
C TRP A 160 -10.68 5.55 18.88
N LEU A 161 -10.53 6.81 19.32
CA LEU A 161 -10.39 7.14 20.75
C LEU A 161 -11.74 7.31 21.44
N GLN A 162 -12.86 7.28 20.70
CA GLN A 162 -14.22 7.46 21.23
C GLN A 162 -15.03 6.15 21.30
N SER A 163 -14.45 5.05 20.90
CA SER A 163 -15.03 3.70 21.01
C SER A 163 -14.25 2.88 22.06
#